data_eadc2928164f07c331902a60d94e59e6
#
_entry.id   eadc2928164f07c331902a60d94e59e6
#
_cell.length_a   1.000
_cell.length_b   1.000
_cell.length_c   1.000
_cell.angle_alpha   90.00
_cell.angle_beta   90.00
_cell.angle_gamma   90.00
#
_symmetry.space_group_name_H-M   'P 1'
#
loop_
_entity.id
_entity.type
_entity.pdbx_description
1 polymer ?
#
loop_
_entity_poly.entity_id
_entity_poly.type
_entity_poly.pdbx_seq_one_letter_code
_entity_poly.pdbx_strand_id
1 'polypeptide(L)'
;MTFRERIMNTVAGKPSDQLPFIPRLDLWYKANVLGGTLPDKYKNASLMEIVDGLDVGYHCLLPDFSRLEYENADADIGLGVYHLDVNCYETVFHNVEKTVERDGKGTVRTTYRTPKGNITTTCVLDQKMVASGITLWVIKEHAIKSEDDWEAIAYIFENAEILPRYDRLEQFQQFVGERAEAVAYAHTQACAMHLLIKDLMPLDEFCYAMYDDNEALEQLGARIEPYMTQLFDVVSKAPSRLVFSGGNFDVATTAPSIYRPYILPQVKIRADKCHAMGKYLICHTDGENNGLMPELMESGFDIADSICPAPMTQLDLSDYLREFRGKKTIWGAIPSIVMLENSMDDKTFYRYIDDLFTKLGDGRGVILSIADTTPPDAKFERIELIARLAKEFGPVK
;
A
#
# COMPACT_ATOMS: atom_id res chain seq x y z
N MET A 1 12.03 20.62 -13.55
CA MET A 1 11.67 20.18 -12.17
C MET A 1 12.20 18.79 -11.91
N THR A 2 12.51 18.45 -10.65
CA THR A 2 12.77 17.07 -10.23
C THR A 2 11.46 16.29 -10.12
N PHE A 3 11.51 14.95 -10.07
CA PHE A 3 10.29 14.15 -9.85
C PHE A 3 9.68 14.40 -8.47
N ARG A 4 10.51 14.65 -7.45
CA ARG A 4 10.07 15.08 -6.13
C ARG A 4 9.24 16.36 -6.19
N GLU A 5 9.71 17.37 -6.92
CA GLU A 5 8.96 18.63 -7.12
C GLU A 5 7.66 18.40 -7.90
N ARG A 6 7.67 17.56 -8.96
CA ARG A 6 6.48 17.23 -9.75
C ARG A 6 5.41 16.57 -8.89
N ILE A 7 5.79 15.54 -8.10
CA ILE A 7 4.89 14.87 -7.16
C ILE A 7 4.26 15.92 -6.22
N MET A 8 5.09 16.70 -5.56
CA MET A 8 4.59 17.65 -4.55
C MET A 8 3.78 18.81 -5.16
N ASN A 9 4.09 19.25 -6.37
CA ASN A 9 3.29 20.22 -7.07
C ASN A 9 1.92 19.65 -7.45
N THR A 10 1.88 18.42 -7.98
CA THR A 10 0.60 17.77 -8.33
C THR A 10 -0.29 17.62 -7.09
N VAL A 11 0.27 17.14 -5.98
CA VAL A 11 -0.46 16.99 -4.70
C VAL A 11 -0.96 18.33 -4.15
N ALA A 12 -0.15 19.40 -4.31
CA ALA A 12 -0.53 20.75 -3.89
C ALA A 12 -1.44 21.49 -4.87
N GLY A 13 -1.88 20.84 -5.96
CA GLY A 13 -2.68 21.48 -7.02
C GLY A 13 -1.95 22.57 -7.80
N LYS A 14 -0.61 22.52 -7.83
CA LYS A 14 0.25 23.49 -8.53
C LYS A 14 0.67 22.97 -9.91
N PRO A 15 1.00 23.85 -10.85
CA PRO A 15 1.52 23.45 -12.16
C PRO A 15 2.80 22.61 -12.07
N SER A 16 2.97 21.72 -13.03
CA SER A 16 4.19 20.92 -13.24
C SER A 16 4.68 21.06 -14.68
N ASP A 17 6.00 20.91 -14.90
CA ASP A 17 6.60 21.00 -16.23
C ASP A 17 6.29 19.80 -17.13
N GLN A 18 5.86 18.66 -16.54
CA GLN A 18 5.36 17.48 -17.25
C GLN A 18 4.43 16.68 -16.36
N LEU A 19 3.66 15.77 -16.96
CA LEU A 19 2.88 14.75 -16.25
C LEU A 19 3.83 13.80 -15.51
N PRO A 20 3.78 13.69 -14.16
CA PRO A 20 4.64 12.75 -13.45
C PRO A 20 4.19 11.31 -13.71
N PHE A 21 5.12 10.46 -14.14
CA PHE A 21 4.94 9.01 -14.23
C PHE A 21 5.83 8.33 -13.21
N ILE A 22 5.22 7.64 -12.25
CA ILE A 22 5.88 7.02 -11.09
C ILE A 22 5.43 5.55 -11.00
N PRO A 23 5.91 4.68 -11.90
CA PRO A 23 5.48 3.28 -11.91
C PRO A 23 6.08 2.50 -10.73
N ARG A 24 5.28 1.64 -10.10
CA ARG A 24 5.77 0.69 -9.11
C ARG A 24 6.42 -0.50 -9.82
N LEU A 25 7.74 -0.48 -9.91
CA LEU A 25 8.55 -1.46 -10.66
C LEU A 25 9.21 -2.54 -9.79
N ASP A 26 9.07 -2.50 -8.47
CA ASP A 26 9.78 -3.39 -7.54
C ASP A 26 9.47 -4.87 -7.79
N LEU A 27 8.20 -5.22 -7.94
CA LEU A 27 7.75 -6.58 -8.21
C LEU A 27 8.25 -7.08 -9.58
N TRP A 28 8.05 -6.26 -10.61
CA TRP A 28 8.55 -6.54 -11.96
C TRP A 28 10.07 -6.73 -11.98
N TYR A 29 10.80 -5.82 -11.36
CA TYR A 29 12.27 -5.88 -11.30
C TYR A 29 12.75 -7.15 -10.60
N LYS A 30 12.22 -7.46 -9.42
CA LYS A 30 12.60 -8.61 -8.61
C LYS A 30 12.38 -9.92 -9.35
N ALA A 31 11.20 -10.09 -9.97
CA ALA A 31 10.89 -11.27 -10.77
C ALA A 31 11.83 -11.43 -11.97
N ASN A 32 12.09 -10.34 -12.70
CA ASN A 32 12.94 -10.40 -13.89
C ASN A 32 14.43 -10.57 -13.55
N VAL A 33 14.91 -10.06 -12.40
CA VAL A 33 16.27 -10.37 -11.90
C VAL A 33 16.39 -11.85 -11.58
N LEU A 34 15.45 -12.41 -10.82
CA LEU A 34 15.46 -13.82 -10.41
C LEU A 34 15.25 -14.77 -11.61
N GLY A 35 14.41 -14.38 -12.57
CA GLY A 35 14.17 -15.12 -13.80
C GLY A 35 15.24 -14.96 -14.85
N GLY A 36 16.16 -14.01 -14.73
CA GLY A 36 17.15 -13.67 -15.73
C GLY A 36 16.54 -13.09 -17.02
N THR A 37 15.39 -12.42 -16.89
CA THR A 37 14.57 -11.91 -18.00
C THR A 37 14.55 -10.39 -18.12
N LEU A 38 15.42 -9.69 -17.40
CA LEU A 38 15.60 -8.25 -17.59
C LEU A 38 15.95 -7.94 -19.08
N PRO A 39 15.44 -6.82 -19.63
CA PRO A 39 15.82 -6.37 -20.96
C PRO A 39 17.35 -6.28 -21.11
N ASP A 40 17.88 -6.64 -22.29
CA ASP A 40 19.34 -6.72 -22.53
C ASP A 40 20.10 -5.48 -22.10
N LYS A 41 19.54 -4.29 -22.34
CA LYS A 41 20.14 -3.01 -21.92
C LYS A 41 20.21 -2.80 -20.41
N TYR A 42 19.43 -3.56 -19.64
CA TYR A 42 19.34 -3.49 -18.18
C TYR A 42 19.71 -4.79 -17.46
N LYS A 43 20.34 -5.73 -18.17
CA LYS A 43 20.65 -7.09 -17.68
C LYS A 43 21.33 -7.12 -16.32
N ASN A 44 22.16 -6.13 -16.00
CA ASN A 44 22.90 -6.02 -14.73
C ASN A 44 22.57 -4.72 -13.99
N ALA A 45 21.51 -4.00 -14.38
CA ALA A 45 21.16 -2.74 -13.78
C ALA A 45 20.41 -2.95 -12.46
N SER A 46 20.61 -2.05 -11.52
CA SER A 46 19.76 -1.89 -10.35
C SER A 46 18.40 -1.28 -10.75
N LEU A 47 17.39 -1.42 -9.87
CA LEU A 47 16.10 -0.76 -10.08
C LEU A 47 16.26 0.77 -10.25
N MET A 48 17.16 1.39 -9.49
CA MET A 48 17.43 2.82 -9.57
C MET A 48 17.99 3.23 -10.95
N GLU A 49 18.90 2.44 -11.52
CA GLU A 49 19.45 2.69 -12.86
C GLU A 49 18.38 2.51 -13.96
N ILE A 50 17.42 1.60 -13.75
CA ILE A 50 16.27 1.45 -14.67
C ILE A 50 15.36 2.66 -14.57
N VAL A 51 15.03 3.11 -13.37
CA VAL A 51 14.23 4.32 -13.13
C VAL A 51 14.87 5.56 -13.78
N ASP A 52 16.18 5.73 -13.59
CA ASP A 52 16.94 6.81 -14.23
C ASP A 52 16.98 6.68 -15.77
N GLY A 53 17.18 5.46 -16.26
CA GLY A 53 17.23 5.18 -17.71
C GLY A 53 15.89 5.37 -18.42
N LEU A 54 14.78 5.22 -17.72
CA LEU A 54 13.43 5.49 -18.21
C LEU A 54 13.04 6.97 -18.06
N ASP A 55 13.79 7.76 -17.30
CA ASP A 55 13.45 9.15 -16.91
C ASP A 55 12.06 9.20 -16.24
N VAL A 56 11.86 8.38 -15.20
CA VAL A 56 10.62 8.28 -14.40
C VAL A 56 10.92 8.48 -12.91
N GLY A 57 9.87 8.71 -12.10
CA GLY A 57 10.06 8.82 -10.66
C GLY A 57 10.18 7.45 -9.98
N TYR A 58 10.77 7.45 -8.78
CA TYR A 58 10.88 6.27 -7.94
C TYR A 58 9.63 6.10 -7.07
N HIS A 59 9.02 4.92 -7.08
CA HIS A 59 7.84 4.65 -6.26
C HIS A 59 8.25 4.42 -4.80
N CYS A 60 7.65 5.20 -3.87
CA CYS A 60 7.95 5.16 -2.43
C CYS A 60 6.70 4.99 -1.54
N LEU A 61 5.53 4.67 -2.12
CA LEU A 61 4.28 4.66 -1.36
C LEU A 61 4.15 3.43 -0.49
N LEU A 62 4.35 2.26 -1.09
CA LEU A 62 4.31 0.98 -0.41
C LEU A 62 5.72 0.40 -0.36
N PRO A 63 6.18 -0.04 0.82
CA PRO A 63 7.48 -0.69 0.94
C PRO A 63 7.48 -2.08 0.29
N ASP A 64 8.67 -2.61 0.02
CA ASP A 64 8.85 -4.03 -0.27
C ASP A 64 8.78 -4.81 1.05
N PHE A 65 7.71 -5.57 1.26
CA PHE A 65 7.46 -6.33 2.48
C PHE A 65 8.40 -7.53 2.68
N SER A 66 9.31 -7.81 1.76
CA SER A 66 10.41 -8.75 1.94
C SER A 66 11.70 -8.11 2.46
N ARG A 67 11.77 -6.77 2.57
CA ARG A 67 12.90 -6.02 3.12
C ARG A 67 12.84 -5.94 4.63
N LEU A 68 13.06 -7.08 5.28
CA LEU A 68 12.99 -7.20 6.73
C LEU A 68 14.26 -6.61 7.38
N GLU A 69 14.10 -5.98 8.55
CA GLU A 69 15.18 -5.27 9.24
C GLU A 69 16.20 -6.21 9.90
N TYR A 70 15.74 -7.33 10.45
CA TYR A 70 16.57 -8.26 11.21
C TYR A 70 16.08 -9.71 11.06
N GLU A 71 16.84 -10.68 11.57
CA GLU A 71 16.62 -12.13 11.33
C GLU A 71 15.22 -12.64 11.71
N ASN A 72 14.59 -12.14 12.76
CA ASN A 72 13.26 -12.55 13.20
C ASN A 72 12.18 -11.48 12.92
N ALA A 73 12.44 -10.57 11.99
CA ALA A 73 11.51 -9.49 11.65
C ALA A 73 10.23 -9.98 10.97
N ASP A 74 10.21 -11.23 10.51
CA ASP A 74 9.04 -11.91 9.94
C ASP A 74 8.10 -12.51 10.99
N ALA A 75 8.50 -12.55 12.26
CA ALA A 75 7.76 -13.23 13.31
C ALA A 75 6.36 -12.64 13.56
N ASP A 76 6.21 -11.32 13.42
CA ASP A 76 4.99 -10.61 13.80
C ASP A 76 4.06 -10.33 12.59
N ILE A 77 4.41 -10.83 11.39
CA ILE A 77 3.60 -10.63 10.16
C ILE A 77 2.17 -11.18 10.33
N GLY A 78 2.01 -12.30 11.03
CA GLY A 78 0.68 -12.87 11.31
C GLY A 78 -0.17 -12.04 12.28
N LEU A 79 0.39 -11.00 12.91
CA LEU A 79 -0.32 -9.96 13.65
C LEU A 79 -0.54 -8.69 12.80
N GLY A 80 -0.18 -8.70 11.52
CA GLY A 80 -0.18 -7.52 10.66
C GLY A 80 0.95 -6.54 10.94
N VAL A 81 1.98 -6.94 11.69
CA VAL A 81 3.12 -6.09 12.07
C VAL A 81 4.35 -6.46 11.25
N TYR A 82 4.85 -5.48 10.48
CA TYR A 82 5.99 -5.64 9.59
C TYR A 82 7.19 -4.81 10.10
N HIS A 83 8.28 -5.48 10.43
CA HIS A 83 9.54 -4.85 10.82
C HIS A 83 10.43 -4.62 9.60
N LEU A 84 10.14 -3.55 8.84
CA LEU A 84 10.82 -3.23 7.59
C LEU A 84 11.95 -2.21 7.82
N ASP A 85 13.02 -2.34 7.05
CA ASP A 85 14.20 -1.47 7.10
C ASP A 85 13.92 0.00 6.74
N VAL A 86 12.79 0.27 6.07
CA VAL A 86 12.35 1.62 5.66
C VAL A 86 11.29 2.22 6.59
N ASN A 87 10.72 1.44 7.52
CA ASN A 87 9.72 1.96 8.45
C ASN A 87 10.31 3.03 9.36
N CYS A 88 9.61 4.15 9.49
CA CYS A 88 10.00 5.25 10.40
C CYS A 88 9.63 4.98 11.88
N TYR A 89 9.29 3.74 12.21
CA TYR A 89 8.95 3.28 13.56
C TYR A 89 9.37 1.82 13.75
N GLU A 90 9.32 1.38 14.98
CA GLU A 90 9.48 -0.01 15.42
C GLU A 90 8.39 -0.35 16.42
N THR A 91 7.78 -1.53 16.30
CA THR A 91 6.81 -2.06 17.26
C THR A 91 7.51 -3.02 18.22
N VAL A 92 7.34 -2.79 19.51
CA VAL A 92 7.87 -3.66 20.59
C VAL A 92 6.71 -4.19 21.41
N PHE A 93 6.63 -5.52 21.57
CA PHE A 93 5.65 -6.15 22.44
C PHE A 93 6.28 -6.45 23.80
N HIS A 94 5.73 -5.86 24.87
CA HIS A 94 6.16 -6.08 26.24
C HIS A 94 5.35 -7.22 26.88
N ASN A 95 5.97 -7.98 27.79
CA ASN A 95 5.33 -9.08 28.53
C ASN A 95 4.69 -10.17 27.64
N VAL A 96 5.22 -10.33 26.42
CA VAL A 96 4.82 -11.36 25.46
C VAL A 96 6.06 -12.20 25.13
N GLU A 97 6.03 -13.47 25.46
CA GLU A 97 7.10 -14.39 25.11
C GLU A 97 6.84 -14.95 23.70
N LYS A 98 7.84 -14.86 22.80
CA LYS A 98 7.75 -15.36 21.43
C LYS A 98 8.63 -16.59 21.20
N THR A 99 8.08 -17.60 20.52
CA THR A 99 8.83 -18.70 19.94
C THR A 99 8.59 -18.72 18.43
N VAL A 100 9.67 -18.76 17.64
CA VAL A 100 9.60 -18.72 16.18
C VAL A 100 10.19 -20.03 15.63
N GLU A 101 9.39 -20.75 14.86
CA GLU A 101 9.77 -21.99 14.21
C GLU A 101 9.78 -21.80 12.69
N ARG A 102 10.79 -22.38 12.00
CA ARG A 102 10.94 -22.30 10.54
C ARG A 102 11.18 -23.68 9.95
N ASP A 103 10.51 -23.97 8.83
CA ASP A 103 10.69 -25.22 8.08
C ASP A 103 11.88 -25.21 7.10
N GLY A 104 12.55 -24.04 6.95
CA GLY A 104 13.61 -23.83 5.98
C GLY A 104 13.14 -23.78 4.52
N LYS A 105 11.83 -23.74 4.27
CA LYS A 105 11.20 -23.70 2.94
C LYS A 105 10.34 -22.46 2.70
N GLY A 106 10.37 -21.51 3.64
CA GLY A 106 9.63 -20.25 3.55
C GLY A 106 8.38 -20.22 4.43
N THR A 107 8.21 -21.20 5.34
CA THR A 107 7.14 -21.17 6.36
C THR A 107 7.70 -20.69 7.69
N VAL A 108 7.01 -19.75 8.30
CA VAL A 108 7.30 -19.22 9.65
C VAL A 108 6.07 -19.43 10.51
N ARG A 109 6.25 -20.13 11.63
CA ARG A 109 5.23 -20.30 12.67
C ARG A 109 5.69 -19.56 13.91
N THR A 110 4.84 -18.63 14.40
CA THR A 110 5.11 -17.87 15.62
C THR A 110 4.09 -18.22 16.69
N THR A 111 4.59 -18.51 17.91
CA THR A 111 3.76 -18.70 19.10
C THR A 111 4.00 -17.55 20.06
N TYR A 112 2.95 -16.83 20.42
CA TYR A 112 2.93 -15.77 21.41
C TYR A 112 2.33 -16.32 22.71
N ARG A 113 3.08 -16.25 23.81
CA ARG A 113 2.59 -16.65 25.14
C ARG A 113 2.32 -15.42 25.97
N THR A 114 1.11 -15.33 26.48
CA THR A 114 0.64 -14.24 27.34
C THR A 114 -0.02 -14.79 28.59
N PRO A 115 -0.20 -13.99 29.66
CA PRO A 115 -1.00 -14.40 30.82
C PRO A 115 -2.48 -14.66 30.51
N LYS A 116 -2.94 -14.30 29.29
CA LYS A 116 -4.34 -14.44 28.84
C LYS A 116 -4.57 -15.61 27.91
N GLY A 117 -3.50 -16.28 27.49
CA GLY A 117 -3.57 -17.41 26.54
C GLY A 117 -2.40 -17.39 25.56
N ASN A 118 -2.36 -18.38 24.69
CA ASN A 118 -1.35 -18.52 23.67
C ASN A 118 -1.98 -18.32 22.29
N ILE A 119 -1.32 -17.50 21.47
CA ILE A 119 -1.69 -17.28 20.08
C ILE A 119 -0.64 -17.91 19.18
N THR A 120 -1.07 -18.54 18.10
CA THR A 120 -0.17 -19.02 17.03
C THR A 120 -0.55 -18.41 15.70
N THR A 121 0.45 -18.12 14.89
CA THR A 121 0.28 -17.72 13.50
C THR A 121 1.19 -18.53 12.60
N THR A 122 0.80 -18.71 11.34
CA THR A 122 1.66 -19.34 10.33
C THR A 122 1.63 -18.51 9.07
N CYS A 123 2.80 -18.04 8.64
CA CYS A 123 2.97 -17.23 7.43
C CYS A 123 3.88 -17.95 6.43
N VAL A 124 3.63 -17.74 5.13
CA VAL A 124 4.39 -18.38 4.05
C VAL A 124 4.83 -17.34 3.03
N LEU A 125 6.13 -17.37 2.71
CA LEU A 125 6.75 -16.76 1.54
C LEU A 125 7.80 -17.74 1.01
N ASP A 126 7.37 -18.67 0.16
CA ASP A 126 8.23 -19.72 -0.36
C ASP A 126 9.08 -19.28 -1.55
N GLN A 127 10.03 -20.15 -1.95
CA GLN A 127 10.95 -19.83 -3.05
C GLN A 127 10.25 -19.60 -4.40
N LYS A 128 9.06 -20.21 -4.63
CA LYS A 128 8.31 -19.99 -5.88
C LYS A 128 7.67 -18.62 -5.87
N MET A 129 7.13 -18.20 -4.74
CA MET A 129 6.59 -16.86 -4.55
C MET A 129 7.67 -15.81 -4.73
N VAL A 130 8.84 -16.00 -4.11
CA VAL A 130 10.01 -15.11 -4.26
C VAL A 130 10.50 -15.06 -5.72
N ALA A 131 10.59 -16.21 -6.38
CA ALA A 131 11.01 -16.30 -7.78
C ALA A 131 10.04 -15.60 -8.76
N SER A 132 8.75 -15.52 -8.41
CA SER A 132 7.76 -14.71 -9.15
C SER A 132 7.73 -13.24 -8.76
N GLY A 133 8.67 -12.79 -7.93
CA GLY A 133 8.80 -11.39 -7.48
C GLY A 133 7.82 -10.99 -6.37
N ILE A 134 7.04 -11.93 -5.81
CA ILE A 134 6.12 -11.64 -4.71
C ILE A 134 6.90 -11.16 -3.50
N THR A 135 6.44 -10.07 -2.89
CA THR A 135 7.01 -9.45 -1.68
C THR A 135 6.11 -9.63 -0.45
N LEU A 136 4.87 -10.08 -0.65
CA LEU A 136 3.87 -10.24 0.39
C LEU A 136 3.89 -11.65 0.97
N TRP A 137 3.83 -11.72 2.28
CA TRP A 137 3.61 -12.96 3.02
C TRP A 137 2.13 -13.36 2.99
N VAL A 138 1.85 -14.63 2.86
CA VAL A 138 0.49 -15.19 2.96
C VAL A 138 0.28 -15.73 4.36
N ILE A 139 -0.70 -15.21 5.08
CA ILE A 139 -1.12 -15.73 6.38
C ILE A 139 -1.92 -17.02 6.12
N LYS A 140 -1.41 -18.16 6.55
CA LYS A 140 -2.04 -19.47 6.44
C LYS A 140 -2.82 -19.87 7.68
N GLU A 141 -2.36 -19.43 8.85
CA GLU A 141 -3.03 -19.58 10.12
C GLU A 141 -3.09 -18.18 10.75
N HIS A 142 -4.30 -17.64 10.83
CA HIS A 142 -4.53 -16.33 11.43
C HIS A 142 -4.36 -16.38 12.95
N ALA A 143 -4.15 -15.22 13.56
CA ALA A 143 -3.96 -15.08 15.00
C ALA A 143 -5.24 -15.46 15.77
N ILE A 144 -6.40 -15.07 15.27
CA ILE A 144 -7.71 -15.36 15.85
C ILE A 144 -8.35 -16.54 15.11
N LYS A 145 -8.70 -17.60 15.85
CA LYS A 145 -9.37 -18.81 15.36
C LYS A 145 -10.74 -19.03 16.02
N SER A 146 -10.94 -18.41 17.18
CA SER A 146 -12.18 -18.43 17.94
C SER A 146 -12.19 -17.25 18.93
N GLU A 147 -13.31 -17.04 19.58
CA GLU A 147 -13.45 -16.03 20.64
C GLU A 147 -12.50 -16.26 21.83
N ASP A 148 -12.07 -17.50 22.09
CA ASP A 148 -11.10 -17.82 23.13
C ASP A 148 -9.74 -17.10 22.92
N ASP A 149 -9.42 -16.70 21.70
CA ASP A 149 -8.19 -16.00 21.37
C ASP A 149 -8.25 -14.49 21.65
N TRP A 150 -9.44 -13.90 21.81
CA TRP A 150 -9.64 -12.45 21.86
C TRP A 150 -8.92 -11.78 23.04
N GLU A 151 -8.97 -12.37 24.23
CA GLU A 151 -8.29 -11.85 25.41
C GLU A 151 -6.77 -11.83 25.25
N ALA A 152 -6.19 -12.85 24.61
CA ALA A 152 -4.76 -12.91 24.36
C ALA A 152 -4.33 -11.93 23.27
N ILE A 153 -5.11 -11.78 22.20
CA ILE A 153 -4.87 -10.78 21.14
C ILE A 153 -4.95 -9.36 21.71
N ALA A 154 -6.01 -9.04 22.45
CA ALA A 154 -6.12 -7.72 23.06
C ALA A 154 -4.93 -7.42 23.99
N TYR A 155 -4.52 -8.41 24.80
CA TYR A 155 -3.34 -8.27 25.67
C TYR A 155 -2.06 -7.96 24.90
N ILE A 156 -1.83 -8.59 23.75
CA ILE A 156 -0.66 -8.36 22.90
C ILE A 156 -0.63 -6.88 22.45
N PHE A 157 -1.73 -6.36 21.89
CA PHE A 157 -1.79 -4.99 21.40
C PHE A 157 -1.84 -3.93 22.51
N GLU A 158 -2.45 -4.23 23.67
CA GLU A 158 -2.43 -3.36 24.86
C GLU A 158 -1.02 -3.22 25.46
N ASN A 159 -0.13 -4.19 25.22
CA ASN A 159 1.26 -4.18 25.66
C ASN A 159 2.24 -3.86 24.52
N ALA A 160 1.77 -3.29 23.41
CA ALA A 160 2.60 -2.83 22.33
C ALA A 160 3.05 -1.39 22.53
N GLU A 161 4.32 -1.11 22.23
CA GLU A 161 4.91 0.23 22.21
C GLU A 161 5.45 0.53 20.81
N ILE A 162 5.19 1.74 20.32
CA ILE A 162 5.70 2.23 19.04
C ILE A 162 6.85 3.20 19.28
N LEU A 163 8.03 2.81 18.86
CA LEU A 163 9.25 3.61 18.98
C LEU A 163 9.55 4.32 17.64
N PRO A 164 9.82 5.64 17.64
CA PRO A 164 10.18 6.35 16.42
C PRO A 164 11.57 5.94 15.90
N ARG A 165 11.66 5.76 14.59
CA ARG A 165 12.89 5.45 13.85
C ARG A 165 13.00 6.35 12.61
N TYR A 166 12.95 7.66 12.84
CA TYR A 166 12.96 8.67 11.77
C TYR A 166 14.26 8.68 10.97
N ASP A 167 15.35 8.23 11.57
CA ASP A 167 16.65 8.02 10.93
C ASP A 167 16.54 7.12 9.68
N ARG A 168 15.70 6.09 9.72
CA ARG A 168 15.47 5.17 8.58
C ARG A 168 14.81 5.88 7.40
N LEU A 169 13.79 6.69 7.66
CA LEU A 169 13.11 7.46 6.62
C LEU A 169 14.02 8.51 6.00
N GLU A 170 14.87 9.17 6.81
CA GLU A 170 15.87 10.12 6.33
C GLU A 170 16.90 9.44 5.42
N GLN A 171 17.39 8.24 5.80
CA GLN A 171 18.28 7.45 4.96
C GLN A 171 17.60 7.02 3.66
N PHE A 172 16.33 6.62 3.73
CA PHE A 172 15.57 6.26 2.53
C PHE A 172 15.34 7.47 1.63
N GLN A 173 15.04 8.67 2.18
CA GLN A 173 14.97 9.90 1.39
C GLN A 173 16.31 10.25 0.73
N GLN A 174 17.43 10.03 1.42
CA GLN A 174 18.75 10.22 0.82
C GLN A 174 19.02 9.23 -0.32
N PHE A 175 18.60 7.99 -0.17
CA PHE A 175 18.71 6.95 -1.21
C PHE A 175 17.91 7.30 -2.46
N VAL A 176 16.65 7.69 -2.33
CA VAL A 176 15.80 8.02 -3.49
C VAL A 176 16.13 9.40 -4.07
N GLY A 177 16.68 10.30 -3.26
CA GLY A 177 17.10 11.65 -3.66
C GLY A 177 15.92 12.47 -4.23
N GLU A 178 16.15 13.10 -5.38
CA GLU A 178 15.16 13.95 -6.07
C GLU A 178 14.19 13.15 -6.97
N ARG A 179 14.25 11.83 -6.96
CA ARG A 179 13.37 10.95 -7.74
C ARG A 179 12.00 10.77 -7.11
N ALA A 180 11.89 11.02 -5.80
CA ALA A 180 10.63 10.93 -5.07
C ALA A 180 10.65 11.73 -3.77
N GLU A 181 9.48 11.93 -3.17
CA GLU A 181 9.32 12.21 -1.74
C GLU A 181 9.14 10.88 -1.01
N ALA A 182 10.02 10.55 -0.07
CA ALA A 182 9.88 9.34 0.75
C ALA A 182 8.61 9.44 1.60
N VAL A 183 7.79 8.40 1.56
CA VAL A 183 6.51 8.36 2.25
C VAL A 183 6.67 7.78 3.66
N ALA A 184 6.15 8.47 4.65
CA ALA A 184 6.04 7.92 6.01
C ALA A 184 4.89 6.90 6.02
N TYR A 185 5.23 5.64 5.92
CA TYR A 185 4.28 4.53 5.89
C TYR A 185 3.89 4.11 7.30
N ALA A 186 2.59 4.12 7.61
CA ALA A 186 2.05 3.58 8.86
C ALA A 186 1.61 2.12 8.67
N HIS A 187 0.46 1.93 8.02
CA HIS A 187 -0.14 0.61 7.83
C HIS A 187 -1.17 0.65 6.69
N THR A 188 -1.37 -0.48 6.00
CA THR A 188 -2.47 -0.60 5.03
C THR A 188 -3.85 -0.64 5.72
N GLN A 189 -3.94 -1.08 6.96
CA GLN A 189 -5.19 -1.06 7.72
C GLN A 189 -5.41 0.31 8.35
N ALA A 190 -6.64 0.82 8.16
CA ALA A 190 -7.01 2.17 8.60
C ALA A 190 -7.42 2.26 10.07
N CYS A 191 -7.75 1.14 10.71
CA CYS A 191 -8.24 1.06 12.09
C CYS A 191 -8.17 -0.38 12.59
N ALA A 192 -8.45 -0.61 13.86
CA ALA A 192 -8.44 -1.93 14.47
C ALA A 192 -9.44 -2.90 13.80
N MET A 193 -10.67 -2.45 13.49
CA MET A 193 -11.65 -3.30 12.79
C MET A 193 -11.15 -3.70 11.39
N HIS A 194 -10.41 -2.81 10.71
CA HIS A 194 -9.79 -3.12 9.43
C HIS A 194 -8.60 -4.09 9.59
N LEU A 195 -7.86 -4.02 10.70
CA LEU A 195 -6.80 -4.97 11.05
C LEU A 195 -7.39 -6.37 11.35
N LEU A 196 -8.53 -6.43 12.04
CA LEU A 196 -9.26 -7.68 12.30
C LEU A 196 -9.65 -8.37 10.99
N ILE A 197 -10.34 -7.67 10.08
CA ILE A 197 -10.84 -8.25 8.82
C ILE A 197 -9.73 -8.64 7.83
N LYS A 198 -8.57 -7.98 7.90
CA LYS A 198 -7.50 -8.20 6.89
C LYS A 198 -6.44 -9.19 7.35
N ASP A 199 -6.00 -9.11 8.60
CA ASP A 199 -4.81 -9.83 9.04
C ASP A 199 -5.08 -10.77 10.23
N LEU A 200 -5.91 -10.37 11.20
CA LEU A 200 -6.01 -11.10 12.47
C LEU A 200 -6.92 -12.31 12.42
N MET A 201 -7.94 -12.31 11.56
CA MET A 201 -8.89 -13.42 11.45
C MET A 201 -9.27 -13.70 9.98
N PRO A 202 -9.72 -14.93 9.65
CA PRO A 202 -10.30 -15.21 8.34
C PRO A 202 -11.52 -14.34 8.07
N LEU A 203 -11.72 -13.95 6.79
CA LEU A 203 -12.82 -13.04 6.40
C LEU A 203 -14.21 -13.60 6.73
N ASP A 204 -14.39 -14.88 6.54
CA ASP A 204 -15.66 -15.57 6.87
C ASP A 204 -15.93 -15.57 8.39
N GLU A 205 -14.90 -15.83 9.21
CA GLU A 205 -15.01 -15.75 10.69
C GLU A 205 -15.32 -14.33 11.15
N PHE A 206 -14.69 -13.31 10.53
CA PHE A 206 -15.04 -11.91 10.79
C PHE A 206 -16.51 -11.62 10.47
N CYS A 207 -17.00 -12.11 9.32
CA CYS A 207 -18.39 -11.91 8.92
C CYS A 207 -19.37 -12.63 9.88
N TYR A 208 -19.04 -13.83 10.36
CA TYR A 208 -19.84 -14.54 11.36
C TYR A 208 -19.86 -13.79 12.70
N ALA A 209 -18.70 -13.35 13.20
CA ALA A 209 -18.62 -12.57 14.43
C ALA A 209 -19.41 -11.26 14.34
N MET A 210 -19.34 -10.56 13.20
CA MET A 210 -20.14 -9.34 12.94
C MET A 210 -21.65 -9.61 12.96
N TYR A 211 -22.08 -10.80 12.55
CA TYR A 211 -23.49 -11.16 12.52
C TYR A 211 -23.99 -11.69 13.88
N ASP A 212 -23.21 -12.51 14.56
CA ASP A 212 -23.60 -13.23 15.76
C ASP A 212 -23.43 -12.38 17.04
N ASP A 213 -22.32 -11.65 17.18
CA ASP A 213 -22.02 -10.77 18.30
C ASP A 213 -21.16 -9.57 17.90
N ASN A 214 -21.76 -8.63 17.19
CA ASN A 214 -21.08 -7.41 16.75
C ASN A 214 -20.53 -6.59 17.92
N GLU A 215 -21.23 -6.54 19.05
CA GLU A 215 -20.81 -5.74 20.23
C GLU A 215 -19.51 -6.28 20.82
N ALA A 216 -19.35 -7.61 20.94
CA ALA A 216 -18.13 -8.20 21.47
C ALA A 216 -16.94 -8.00 20.51
N LEU A 217 -17.17 -8.11 19.18
CA LEU A 217 -16.15 -7.82 18.17
C LEU A 217 -15.72 -6.33 18.19
N GLU A 218 -16.67 -5.40 18.34
CA GLU A 218 -16.39 -3.98 18.49
C GLU A 218 -15.58 -3.69 19.77
N GLN A 219 -15.88 -4.39 20.87
CA GLN A 219 -15.11 -4.27 22.12
C GLN A 219 -13.65 -4.74 21.91
N LEU A 220 -13.43 -5.84 21.20
CA LEU A 220 -12.08 -6.27 20.83
C LEU A 220 -11.38 -5.21 19.98
N GLY A 221 -12.05 -4.67 18.96
CA GLY A 221 -11.53 -3.59 18.13
C GLY A 221 -11.16 -2.35 18.95
N ALA A 222 -12.00 -1.96 19.90
CA ALA A 222 -11.75 -0.81 20.78
C ALA A 222 -10.52 -1.00 21.69
N ARG A 223 -10.17 -2.23 22.06
CA ARG A 223 -8.95 -2.55 22.83
C ARG A 223 -7.69 -2.51 21.98
N ILE A 224 -7.79 -2.79 20.66
CA ILE A 224 -6.68 -2.73 19.72
C ILE A 224 -6.45 -1.31 19.18
N GLU A 225 -7.50 -0.47 19.06
CA GLU A 225 -7.43 0.87 18.45
C GLU A 225 -6.38 1.81 19.07
N PRO A 226 -6.08 1.77 20.39
CA PRO A 226 -4.98 2.57 20.97
C PRO A 226 -3.62 2.29 20.31
N TYR A 227 -3.32 1.04 19.93
CA TYR A 227 -2.12 0.68 19.18
C TYR A 227 -2.10 1.36 17.81
N MET A 228 -3.20 1.27 17.04
CA MET A 228 -3.31 1.90 15.71
C MET A 228 -3.19 3.43 15.80
N THR A 229 -3.74 4.02 16.86
CA THR A 229 -3.64 5.46 17.13
C THR A 229 -2.19 5.86 17.47
N GLN A 230 -1.52 5.13 18.36
CA GLN A 230 -0.12 5.38 18.73
C GLN A 230 0.81 5.25 17.51
N LEU A 231 0.60 4.22 16.68
CA LEU A 231 1.33 4.02 15.45
C LEU A 231 1.21 5.23 14.52
N PHE A 232 -0.02 5.67 14.25
CA PHE A 232 -0.24 6.83 13.41
C PHE A 232 0.33 8.12 14.02
N ASP A 233 0.27 8.26 15.34
CA ASP A 233 0.82 9.40 16.08
C ASP A 233 2.35 9.53 15.91
N VAL A 234 3.06 8.42 15.89
CA VAL A 234 4.50 8.38 15.63
C VAL A 234 4.77 8.68 14.17
N VAL A 235 4.11 7.97 13.25
CA VAL A 235 4.35 8.10 11.80
C VAL A 235 4.01 9.48 11.28
N SER A 236 2.92 10.09 11.75
CA SER A 236 2.52 11.44 11.33
C SER A 236 3.54 12.52 11.68
N LYS A 237 4.41 12.30 12.67
CA LYS A 237 5.49 13.22 13.07
C LYS A 237 6.79 13.01 12.29
N ALA A 238 6.91 11.92 11.52
CA ALA A 238 8.12 11.62 10.74
C ALA A 238 8.43 12.76 9.72
N PRO A 239 9.72 12.95 9.36
CA PRO A 239 10.15 14.04 8.48
C PRO A 239 9.80 13.79 7.00
N SER A 240 8.53 13.62 6.69
CA SER A 240 7.97 13.56 5.33
C SER A 240 6.71 14.42 5.25
N ARG A 241 6.44 14.94 4.07
CA ARG A 241 5.18 15.64 3.78
C ARG A 241 4.05 14.69 3.39
N LEU A 242 4.39 13.47 3.00
CA LEU A 242 3.47 12.42 2.60
C LEU A 242 3.38 11.35 3.69
N VAL A 243 2.16 11.08 4.16
CA VAL A 243 1.88 10.07 5.17
C VAL A 243 0.91 9.06 4.58
N PHE A 244 1.24 7.78 4.67
CA PHE A 244 0.39 6.70 4.18
C PHE A 244 -0.30 6.00 5.35
N SER A 245 -1.62 5.88 5.30
CA SER A 245 -2.39 5.09 6.25
C SER A 245 -3.77 4.72 5.71
N GLY A 246 -4.06 3.44 5.72
CA GLY A 246 -5.30 2.88 5.20
C GLY A 246 -5.20 2.46 3.73
N GLY A 247 -5.78 1.32 3.41
CA GLY A 247 -5.70 0.81 2.05
C GLY A 247 -6.52 -0.44 1.79
N ASN A 248 -6.43 -0.95 0.56
CA ASN A 248 -7.19 -2.08 0.04
C ASN A 248 -8.71 -1.86 0.25
N PHE A 249 -9.20 -0.68 -0.14
CA PHE A 249 -10.61 -0.32 -0.05
C PHE A 249 -11.37 -0.89 -1.25
N ASP A 250 -11.90 -2.09 -1.05
CA ASP A 250 -12.67 -2.82 -2.05
C ASP A 250 -14.11 -3.04 -1.54
N VAL A 251 -15.10 -2.81 -2.39
CA VAL A 251 -16.52 -2.92 -1.99
C VAL A 251 -16.90 -4.32 -1.51
N ALA A 252 -16.19 -5.36 -1.91
CA ALA A 252 -16.46 -6.73 -1.49
C ALA A 252 -15.99 -7.03 -0.05
N THR A 253 -14.91 -6.37 0.40
CA THR A 253 -14.32 -6.61 1.73
C THR A 253 -14.57 -5.47 2.71
N THR A 254 -14.57 -4.24 2.22
CA THR A 254 -14.81 -3.03 3.01
C THR A 254 -16.07 -2.29 2.53
N ALA A 255 -17.18 -3.05 2.34
CA ALA A 255 -18.47 -2.51 1.94
C ALA A 255 -18.89 -1.27 2.76
N PRO A 256 -19.78 -0.40 2.27
CA PRO A 256 -20.23 0.78 3.00
C PRO A 256 -20.70 0.50 4.43
N SER A 257 -21.25 -0.69 4.68
CA SER A 257 -21.68 -1.15 6.03
C SER A 257 -20.52 -1.37 7.01
N ILE A 258 -19.30 -1.57 6.50
CA ILE A 258 -18.06 -1.67 7.29
C ILE A 258 -17.31 -0.35 7.22
N TYR A 259 -17.19 0.24 6.03
CA TYR A 259 -16.42 1.46 5.82
C TYR A 259 -16.95 2.63 6.65
N ARG A 260 -18.28 2.89 6.61
CA ARG A 260 -18.89 4.04 7.29
C ARG A 260 -18.74 4.03 8.81
N PRO A 261 -19.04 2.94 9.53
CA PRO A 261 -18.94 2.96 10.99
C PRO A 261 -17.51 2.86 11.50
N TYR A 262 -16.61 2.15 10.82
CA TYR A 262 -15.30 1.81 11.37
C TYR A 262 -14.13 2.51 10.70
N ILE A 263 -14.10 2.54 9.35
CA ILE A 263 -12.93 3.04 8.59
C ILE A 263 -13.01 4.56 8.42
N LEU A 264 -14.14 5.08 7.95
CA LEU A 264 -14.34 6.50 7.64
C LEU A 264 -13.98 7.43 8.80
N PRO A 265 -14.44 7.20 10.06
CA PRO A 265 -14.11 8.07 11.17
C PRO A 265 -12.61 8.14 11.43
N GLN A 266 -11.92 7.01 11.35
CA GLN A 266 -10.47 6.94 11.62
C GLN A 266 -9.66 7.59 10.49
N VAL A 267 -10.03 7.40 9.23
CA VAL A 267 -9.37 8.09 8.12
C VAL A 267 -9.55 9.59 8.21
N LYS A 268 -10.75 10.09 8.58
CA LYS A 268 -10.99 11.54 8.80
C LYS A 268 -10.10 12.11 9.91
N ILE A 269 -10.05 11.46 11.07
CA ILE A 269 -9.17 11.87 12.18
C ILE A 269 -7.70 11.95 11.73
N ARG A 270 -7.24 10.97 10.95
CA ARG A 270 -5.87 10.94 10.42
C ARG A 270 -5.62 12.03 9.39
N ALA A 271 -6.58 12.29 8.49
CA ALA A 271 -6.51 13.37 7.51
C ALA A 271 -6.41 14.73 8.21
N ASP A 272 -7.30 15.01 9.18
CA ASP A 272 -7.30 16.26 9.95
C ASP A 272 -5.96 16.45 10.68
N LYS A 273 -5.39 15.36 11.24
CA LYS A 273 -4.08 15.41 11.89
C LYS A 273 -2.94 15.71 10.93
N CYS A 274 -2.93 15.11 9.73
CA CYS A 274 -1.97 15.43 8.68
C CYS A 274 -2.09 16.89 8.26
N HIS A 275 -3.30 17.37 8.00
CA HIS A 275 -3.57 18.74 7.58
C HIS A 275 -3.12 19.78 8.64
N ALA A 276 -3.36 19.50 9.92
CA ALA A 276 -2.89 20.35 11.02
C ALA A 276 -1.36 20.48 11.07
N MET A 277 -0.63 19.51 10.51
CA MET A 277 0.83 19.53 10.41
C MET A 277 1.34 20.00 9.02
N GLY A 278 0.46 20.42 8.11
CA GLY A 278 0.80 20.80 6.74
C GLY A 278 1.26 19.62 5.87
N LYS A 279 0.76 18.41 6.17
CA LYS A 279 1.07 17.17 5.46
C LYS A 279 -0.15 16.65 4.70
N TYR A 280 0.08 15.68 3.82
CA TYR A 280 -0.95 15.04 3.01
C TYR A 280 -1.11 13.57 3.39
N LEU A 281 -2.35 13.12 3.51
CA LEU A 281 -2.67 11.72 3.77
C LEU A 281 -2.89 10.97 2.46
N ILE A 282 -2.22 9.84 2.31
CA ILE A 282 -2.39 8.87 1.21
C ILE A 282 -3.19 7.69 1.74
N CYS A 283 -4.21 7.28 0.96
CA CYS A 283 -4.86 5.98 1.13
C CYS A 283 -4.71 5.15 -0.15
N HIS A 284 -4.44 3.87 0.03
CA HIS A 284 -4.34 2.90 -1.07
C HIS A 284 -5.72 2.39 -1.45
N THR A 285 -6.23 2.86 -2.57
CA THR A 285 -7.64 2.66 -2.99
C THR A 285 -7.76 1.64 -4.12
N ASP A 286 -6.89 0.64 -4.15
CA ASP A 286 -6.98 -0.45 -5.10
C ASP A 286 -8.24 -1.30 -4.88
N GLY A 287 -8.64 -2.06 -5.91
CA GLY A 287 -9.83 -2.88 -5.90
C GLY A 287 -11.07 -2.17 -6.50
N GLU A 288 -12.24 -2.78 -6.30
CA GLU A 288 -13.50 -2.28 -6.86
C GLU A 288 -14.07 -1.15 -6.00
N ASN A 289 -14.02 0.07 -6.52
CA ASN A 289 -14.53 1.26 -5.84
C ASN A 289 -15.96 1.63 -6.23
N ASN A 290 -16.58 0.93 -7.20
CA ASN A 290 -17.98 1.16 -7.52
C ASN A 290 -18.88 0.79 -6.33
N GLY A 291 -19.56 1.79 -5.78
CA GLY A 291 -20.33 1.65 -4.53
C GLY A 291 -19.62 2.16 -3.27
N LEU A 292 -18.30 2.51 -3.34
CA LEU A 292 -17.54 3.16 -2.24
C LEU A 292 -17.22 4.63 -2.51
N MET A 293 -17.48 5.14 -3.70
CA MET A 293 -17.10 6.49 -4.09
C MET A 293 -17.57 7.59 -3.11
N PRO A 294 -18.80 7.57 -2.57
CA PRO A 294 -19.23 8.56 -1.57
C PRO A 294 -18.36 8.53 -0.31
N GLU A 295 -18.02 7.33 0.18
CA GLU A 295 -17.19 7.11 1.36
C GLU A 295 -15.76 7.60 1.15
N LEU A 296 -15.18 7.27 -0.01
CA LEU A 296 -13.85 7.73 -0.39
C LEU A 296 -13.80 9.26 -0.47
N MET A 297 -14.84 9.89 -1.02
CA MET A 297 -14.94 11.34 -1.10
C MET A 297 -15.06 12.00 0.27
N GLU A 298 -15.81 11.39 1.19
CA GLU A 298 -16.02 11.90 2.54
C GLU A 298 -14.82 11.72 3.46
N SER A 299 -13.91 10.77 3.17
CA SER A 299 -12.82 10.35 4.05
C SER A 299 -11.76 11.40 4.34
N GLY A 300 -11.67 12.48 3.56
CA GLY A 300 -10.75 13.59 3.82
C GLY A 300 -9.29 13.37 3.42
N PHE A 301 -8.86 12.15 3.04
CA PHE A 301 -7.51 11.93 2.53
C PHE A 301 -7.27 12.69 1.23
N ASP A 302 -6.00 12.98 0.91
CA ASP A 302 -5.60 13.86 -0.20
C ASP A 302 -5.26 13.10 -1.48
N ILE A 303 -4.69 11.91 -1.33
CA ILE A 303 -4.15 11.13 -2.43
C ILE A 303 -4.80 9.75 -2.44
N ALA A 304 -5.48 9.43 -3.54
CA ALA A 304 -6.00 8.11 -3.85
C ALA A 304 -4.93 7.34 -4.61
N ASP A 305 -4.16 6.53 -3.90
CA ASP A 305 -3.14 5.68 -4.50
C ASP A 305 -3.76 4.41 -5.09
N SER A 306 -3.16 3.91 -6.16
CA SER A 306 -3.53 2.67 -6.84
C SER A 306 -4.93 2.66 -7.45
N ILE A 307 -5.36 3.80 -7.98
CA ILE A 307 -6.62 3.83 -8.75
C ILE A 307 -6.50 2.91 -9.96
N CYS A 308 -7.33 1.87 -9.97
CA CYS A 308 -7.44 0.85 -11.02
C CYS A 308 -8.74 1.01 -11.80
N PRO A 309 -8.77 1.76 -12.93
CA PRO A 309 -9.97 1.88 -13.74
C PRO A 309 -10.23 0.62 -14.61
N ALA A 310 -11.32 0.66 -15.37
CA ALA A 310 -11.61 -0.36 -16.38
C ALA A 310 -10.41 -0.54 -17.35
N PRO A 311 -10.12 -1.78 -17.77
CA PRO A 311 -10.94 -2.98 -17.67
C PRO A 311 -10.67 -3.83 -16.40
N MET A 312 -9.89 -3.36 -15.44
CA MET A 312 -9.58 -4.11 -14.23
C MET A 312 -10.72 -4.05 -13.20
N THR A 313 -11.37 -2.90 -13.10
CA THR A 313 -12.56 -2.64 -12.26
C THR A 313 -13.70 -2.12 -13.13
N GLN A 314 -14.85 -1.81 -12.52
CA GLN A 314 -16.04 -1.36 -13.25
C GLN A 314 -15.99 0.12 -13.64
N LEU A 315 -15.39 0.97 -12.79
CA LEU A 315 -15.35 2.42 -13.03
C LEU A 315 -14.34 2.77 -14.13
N ASP A 316 -14.74 3.65 -15.04
CA ASP A 316 -13.83 4.22 -16.03
C ASP A 316 -12.95 5.32 -15.41
N LEU A 317 -11.79 5.61 -16.01
CA LEU A 317 -10.94 6.72 -15.55
C LEU A 317 -11.69 8.05 -15.51
N SER A 318 -12.61 8.28 -16.45
CA SER A 318 -13.45 9.50 -16.47
C SER A 318 -14.35 9.63 -15.25
N ASP A 319 -14.79 8.53 -14.64
CA ASP A 319 -15.59 8.56 -13.42
C ASP A 319 -14.75 9.04 -12.24
N TYR A 320 -13.53 8.52 -12.08
CA TYR A 320 -12.60 8.99 -11.06
C TYR A 320 -12.20 10.46 -11.27
N LEU A 321 -11.87 10.85 -12.51
CA LEU A 321 -11.52 12.24 -12.82
C LEU A 321 -12.68 13.20 -12.52
N ARG A 322 -13.91 12.82 -12.79
CA ARG A 322 -15.11 13.63 -12.49
C ARG A 322 -15.26 13.88 -10.99
N GLU A 323 -15.07 12.84 -10.16
CA GLU A 323 -15.27 12.92 -8.71
C GLU A 323 -14.08 13.54 -7.97
N PHE A 324 -12.85 13.20 -8.37
CA PHE A 324 -11.63 13.53 -7.62
C PHE A 324 -10.97 14.85 -8.05
N ARG A 325 -11.13 15.28 -9.33
CA ARG A 325 -10.43 16.46 -9.84
C ARG A 325 -10.69 17.72 -8.99
N GLY A 326 -9.59 18.33 -8.52
CA GLY A 326 -9.63 19.49 -7.64
C GLY A 326 -9.97 19.19 -6.17
N LYS A 327 -10.14 17.92 -5.80
CA LYS A 327 -10.42 17.49 -4.43
C LYS A 327 -9.41 16.47 -3.93
N LYS A 328 -8.99 15.54 -4.78
CA LYS A 328 -8.01 14.48 -4.47
C LYS A 328 -7.05 14.30 -5.63
N THR A 329 -5.83 13.92 -5.34
CA THR A 329 -4.86 13.50 -6.35
C THR A 329 -5.07 12.01 -6.64
N ILE A 330 -5.17 11.65 -7.93
CA ILE A 330 -5.13 10.28 -8.40
C ILE A 330 -3.66 9.88 -8.55
N TRP A 331 -3.25 8.79 -7.91
CA TRP A 331 -1.97 8.16 -8.16
C TRP A 331 -2.23 6.74 -8.68
N GLY A 332 -2.01 6.48 -9.98
CA GLY A 332 -2.42 5.23 -10.62
C GLY A 332 -2.88 5.46 -12.06
N ALA A 333 -4.12 5.13 -12.34
CA ALA A 333 -4.83 5.31 -13.60
C ALA A 333 -4.53 4.28 -14.71
N ILE A 334 -3.43 3.54 -14.65
CA ILE A 334 -3.11 2.48 -15.62
C ILE A 334 -3.34 1.12 -14.98
N PRO A 335 -4.37 0.36 -15.35
CA PRO A 335 -4.59 -0.99 -14.83
C PRO A 335 -3.41 -1.91 -15.14
N SER A 336 -2.93 -2.67 -14.16
CA SER A 336 -1.78 -3.57 -14.34
C SER A 336 -1.97 -4.59 -15.46
N ILE A 337 -3.21 -5.09 -15.62
CA ILE A 337 -3.52 -6.11 -16.64
C ILE A 337 -3.30 -5.65 -18.07
N VAL A 338 -3.37 -4.35 -18.37
CA VAL A 338 -3.11 -3.85 -19.74
C VAL A 338 -1.63 -3.90 -20.09
N MET A 339 -0.76 -4.12 -19.12
CA MET A 339 0.68 -4.29 -19.35
C MET A 339 1.04 -5.69 -19.87
N LEU A 340 0.10 -6.65 -19.79
CA LEU A 340 0.28 -8.05 -20.15
C LEU A 340 -0.20 -8.30 -21.58
N GLU A 341 0.64 -8.99 -22.39
CA GLU A 341 0.30 -9.33 -23.78
C GLU A 341 -0.87 -10.33 -23.89
N ASN A 342 -0.95 -11.26 -22.94
CA ASN A 342 -2.02 -12.25 -22.88
C ASN A 342 -3.39 -11.67 -22.47
N SER A 343 -3.40 -10.50 -21.83
CA SER A 343 -4.64 -9.79 -21.46
C SER A 343 -5.07 -8.79 -22.53
N MET A 344 -4.10 -8.20 -23.25
CA MET A 344 -4.36 -7.17 -24.24
C MET A 344 -3.29 -7.18 -25.32
N ASP A 345 -3.67 -7.42 -26.59
CA ASP A 345 -2.74 -7.33 -27.72
C ASP A 345 -2.23 -5.89 -27.93
N ASP A 346 -1.10 -5.74 -28.63
CA ASP A 346 -0.47 -4.43 -28.81
C ASP A 346 -1.37 -3.42 -29.53
N LYS A 347 -2.17 -3.84 -30.51
CA LYS A 347 -3.08 -2.93 -31.23
C LYS A 347 -4.16 -2.38 -30.32
N THR A 348 -4.69 -3.21 -29.43
CA THR A 348 -5.69 -2.81 -28.43
C THR A 348 -5.06 -1.97 -27.34
N PHE A 349 -3.84 -2.33 -26.91
CA PHE A 349 -3.06 -1.55 -25.94
C PHE A 349 -2.79 -0.13 -26.43
N TYR A 350 -2.31 0.06 -27.66
CA TYR A 350 -2.06 1.41 -28.20
C TYR A 350 -3.33 2.26 -28.23
N ARG A 351 -4.47 1.68 -28.62
CA ARG A 351 -5.75 2.41 -28.59
C ARG A 351 -6.19 2.75 -27.18
N TYR A 352 -6.00 1.83 -26.22
CA TYR A 352 -6.32 2.04 -24.82
C TYR A 352 -5.48 3.18 -24.24
N ILE A 353 -4.19 3.19 -24.48
CA ILE A 353 -3.29 4.24 -23.98
C ILE A 353 -3.60 5.60 -24.61
N ASP A 354 -3.91 5.65 -25.91
CA ASP A 354 -4.30 6.88 -26.61
C ASP A 354 -5.59 7.47 -26.01
N ASP A 355 -6.59 6.63 -25.75
CA ASP A 355 -7.83 7.01 -25.09
C ASP A 355 -7.58 7.48 -23.63
N LEU A 356 -6.73 6.77 -22.88
CA LEU A 356 -6.34 7.13 -21.51
C LEU A 356 -5.72 8.54 -21.50
N PHE A 357 -4.72 8.81 -22.33
CA PHE A 357 -4.07 10.12 -22.40
C PHE A 357 -5.04 11.22 -22.86
N THR A 358 -6.00 10.90 -23.72
CA THR A 358 -7.08 11.82 -24.11
C THR A 358 -7.98 12.15 -22.90
N LYS A 359 -8.36 11.17 -22.09
CA LYS A 359 -9.18 11.34 -20.89
C LYS A 359 -8.49 12.17 -19.80
N LEU A 360 -7.16 12.09 -19.69
CA LEU A 360 -6.39 12.90 -18.73
C LEU A 360 -6.63 14.41 -18.91
N GLY A 361 -6.92 14.86 -20.14
CA GLY A 361 -7.20 16.27 -20.44
C GLY A 361 -5.98 17.15 -20.18
N ASP A 362 -6.02 18.02 -19.16
CA ASP A 362 -4.90 18.87 -18.76
C ASP A 362 -3.93 18.21 -17.75
N GLY A 363 -4.17 16.95 -17.37
CA GLY A 363 -3.34 16.17 -16.44
C GLY A 363 -3.42 16.60 -14.98
N ARG A 364 -4.21 17.62 -14.64
CA ARG A 364 -4.28 18.19 -13.30
C ARG A 364 -4.75 17.16 -12.27
N GLY A 365 -4.01 17.06 -11.15
CA GLY A 365 -4.32 16.18 -10.04
C GLY A 365 -4.07 14.70 -10.34
N VAL A 366 -3.22 14.38 -11.35
CA VAL A 366 -2.87 13.01 -11.70
C VAL A 366 -1.36 12.80 -11.60
N ILE A 367 -0.97 11.80 -10.83
CA ILE A 367 0.34 11.15 -10.87
C ILE A 367 0.12 9.80 -11.56
N LEU A 368 0.62 9.67 -12.76
CA LEU A 368 0.43 8.45 -13.55
C LEU A 368 1.25 7.30 -12.95
N SER A 369 0.64 6.14 -12.79
CA SER A 369 1.30 4.92 -12.33
C SER A 369 0.58 3.69 -12.87
N ILE A 370 1.25 2.56 -12.86
CA ILE A 370 0.65 1.25 -13.12
C ILE A 370 0.11 0.74 -11.78
N ALA A 371 -1.19 0.53 -11.71
CA ALA A 371 -1.90 0.19 -10.48
C ALA A 371 -2.34 -1.29 -10.48
N ASP A 372 -2.20 -2.04 -9.39
CA ASP A 372 -1.53 -1.70 -8.11
C ASP A 372 0.00 -1.65 -8.28
N THR A 373 0.57 -2.57 -9.06
CA THR A 373 2.00 -2.74 -9.30
C THR A 373 2.22 -3.17 -10.76
N THR A 374 3.41 -2.97 -11.26
CA THR A 374 3.80 -3.50 -12.56
C THR A 374 3.98 -5.02 -12.44
N PRO A 375 3.16 -5.83 -13.14
CA PRO A 375 3.22 -7.28 -13.01
C PRO A 375 4.55 -7.84 -13.56
N PRO A 376 5.00 -9.01 -13.08
CA PRO A 376 6.27 -9.62 -13.51
C PRO A 376 6.40 -9.77 -15.02
N ASP A 377 5.33 -10.19 -15.68
CA ASP A 377 5.30 -10.45 -17.13
C ASP A 377 4.91 -9.21 -17.97
N ALA A 378 4.95 -8.01 -17.39
CA ALA A 378 4.69 -6.77 -18.12
C ALA A 378 5.69 -6.59 -19.27
N LYS A 379 5.18 -6.29 -20.48
CA LYS A 379 6.04 -5.94 -21.62
C LYS A 379 6.78 -4.64 -21.34
N PHE A 380 8.10 -4.70 -21.33
CA PHE A 380 8.93 -3.54 -21.01
C PHE A 380 8.73 -2.39 -21.99
N GLU A 381 8.51 -2.69 -23.28
CA GLU A 381 8.24 -1.71 -24.31
C GLU A 381 6.98 -0.87 -24.03
N ARG A 382 6.00 -1.45 -23.31
CA ARG A 382 4.80 -0.72 -22.85
C ARG A 382 5.13 0.28 -21.77
N ILE A 383 6.04 -0.06 -20.86
CA ILE A 383 6.54 0.85 -19.82
C ILE A 383 7.30 2.01 -20.47
N GLU A 384 8.19 1.72 -21.44
CA GLU A 384 8.94 2.73 -22.19
C GLU A 384 8.03 3.68 -22.98
N LEU A 385 6.99 3.12 -23.61
CA LEU A 385 6.02 3.93 -24.35
C LEU A 385 5.31 4.91 -23.40
N ILE A 386 4.82 4.42 -22.27
CA ILE A 386 4.12 5.27 -21.30
C ILE A 386 5.05 6.35 -20.74
N ALA A 387 6.30 6.00 -20.40
CA ALA A 387 7.29 6.97 -19.93
C ALA A 387 7.53 8.09 -20.96
N ARG A 388 7.66 7.72 -22.24
CA ARG A 388 7.80 8.68 -23.34
C ARG A 388 6.54 9.57 -23.49
N LEU A 389 5.34 8.97 -23.51
CA LEU A 389 4.09 9.72 -23.66
C LEU A 389 3.84 10.67 -22.48
N ALA A 390 4.16 10.26 -21.25
CA ALA A 390 4.07 11.13 -20.07
C ALA A 390 4.98 12.35 -20.19
N LYS A 391 6.17 12.18 -20.76
CA LYS A 391 7.11 13.28 -21.04
C LYS A 391 6.62 14.18 -22.18
N GLU A 392 6.11 13.59 -23.26
CA GLU A 392 5.56 14.29 -24.43
C GLU A 392 4.23 15.02 -24.13
N PHE A 393 3.53 14.61 -23.06
CA PHE A 393 2.30 15.27 -22.59
C PHE A 393 2.54 16.75 -22.26
N GLY A 394 3.75 17.05 -21.80
CA GLY A 394 4.17 18.43 -21.51
C GLY A 394 3.60 18.98 -20.20
N PRO A 395 3.53 20.32 -20.06
CA PRO A 395 3.17 20.97 -18.80
C PRO A 395 1.73 20.66 -18.36
N VAL A 396 1.59 20.32 -17.09
CA VAL A 396 0.31 20.20 -16.37
C VAL A 396 -0.03 21.54 -15.74
N LYS A 397 -1.26 22.03 -15.95
CA LYS A 397 -1.70 23.38 -15.53
C LYS A 397 -2.36 23.37 -14.16
#